data_75723603e8cfb5a1655e9d1270744b61
#
_entry.id   75723603e8cfb5a1655e9d1270744b61
#
_cell.length_a   1.000
_cell.length_b   1.000
_cell.length_c   1.000
_cell.angle_alpha   90.00
_cell.angle_beta   90.00
_cell.angle_gamma   90.00
#
_symmetry.space_group_name_H-M   'P 1'
#
loop_
_entity.id
_entity.type
_entity.pdbx_description
1 polymer ?
#
loop_
_entity_poly.entity_id
_entity_poly.type
_entity_poly.pdbx_seq_one_letter_code
_entity_poly.pdbx_strand_id
1 'polypeptide(L)'
;MLIKKSFAWFITSIVLTFFFIPLVAEELDLYSIKSNASVSSLRFSQNAQKEVLEKLIIRLTNPNLTNAKNIINNYFPDPSRYIKQFQPDVNGQGSIVIMDGESVQKVLLDAGESLWGIDRPPIMVFIAIESGLGEREIVVSDSGFNSFSSSINLDKNQPIKNNILSIAEERGLQIIFPDMNYRDQEVLNFSDVWAGFLDNMLDVSNNY
;
A
#
# COMPACT_ATOMS: atom_id res chain seq x y z
N MET A 1 21.85 41.60 -35.39
CA MET A 1 22.52 40.68 -34.40
C MET A 1 21.81 40.60 -33.07
N LEU A 2 20.70 41.28 -32.85
CA LEU A 2 19.91 41.30 -31.57
C LEU A 2 18.81 40.24 -31.48
N ILE A 3 18.33 39.75 -32.61
CA ILE A 3 17.19 38.78 -32.65
C ILE A 3 17.60 37.35 -32.22
N LYS A 4 18.86 36.95 -32.45
CA LYS A 4 19.35 35.64 -32.05
C LYS A 4 19.51 35.43 -30.54
N LYS A 5 19.75 36.47 -29.76
CA LYS A 5 19.90 36.37 -28.30
C LYS A 5 18.56 36.24 -27.57
N SER A 6 17.49 36.85 -28.10
CA SER A 6 16.14 36.74 -27.52
C SER A 6 15.55 35.33 -27.70
N PHE A 7 15.85 34.68 -28.82
CA PHE A 7 15.33 33.32 -29.11
C PHE A 7 15.99 32.26 -28.21
N ALA A 8 17.28 32.39 -27.93
CA ALA A 8 18.00 31.50 -27.04
C ALA A 8 17.47 31.60 -25.59
N TRP A 9 17.12 32.80 -25.13
CA TRP A 9 16.54 33.01 -23.79
C TRP A 9 15.12 32.44 -23.65
N PHE A 10 14.34 32.46 -24.73
CA PHE A 10 13.00 31.87 -24.76
C PHE A 10 13.02 30.35 -24.68
N ILE A 11 13.99 29.72 -25.36
CA ILE A 11 14.15 28.25 -25.34
C ILE A 11 14.64 27.80 -23.95
N THR A 12 15.55 28.55 -23.30
CA THR A 12 16.04 28.24 -21.95
C THR A 12 14.93 28.36 -20.91
N SER A 13 14.01 29.34 -21.08
CA SER A 13 12.86 29.50 -20.19
C SER A 13 11.83 28.37 -20.34
N ILE A 14 11.61 27.87 -21.56
CA ILE A 14 10.68 26.74 -21.81
C ILE A 14 11.23 25.41 -21.27
N VAL A 15 12.55 25.20 -21.33
CA VAL A 15 13.18 23.96 -20.82
C VAL A 15 13.14 23.93 -19.29
N LEU A 16 13.20 25.08 -18.61
CA LEU A 16 13.21 25.15 -17.15
C LEU A 16 11.81 24.87 -16.53
N THR A 17 10.73 25.11 -17.28
CA THR A 17 9.36 24.87 -16.79
C THR A 17 8.93 23.41 -16.88
N PHE A 18 9.65 22.58 -17.64
CA PHE A 18 9.30 21.14 -17.82
C PHE A 18 9.86 20.23 -16.70
N PHE A 19 10.69 20.74 -15.79
CA PHE A 19 11.29 19.92 -14.72
C PHE A 19 10.53 19.92 -13.39
N PHE A 20 9.42 20.64 -13.28
CA PHE A 20 8.50 20.50 -12.14
C PHE A 20 7.40 19.50 -12.46
N ILE A 21 7.75 18.23 -12.58
CA ILE A 21 6.79 17.15 -12.41
C ILE A 21 6.62 17.04 -10.89
N PRO A 22 5.46 17.40 -10.30
CA PRO A 22 5.23 17.10 -8.90
C PRO A 22 5.33 15.58 -8.78
N LEU A 23 6.22 15.08 -7.94
CA LEU A 23 6.20 13.72 -7.47
C LEU A 23 4.90 13.58 -6.68
N VAL A 24 3.82 13.21 -7.36
CA VAL A 24 2.57 12.87 -6.69
C VAL A 24 2.88 11.57 -5.96
N ALA A 25 3.02 11.64 -4.65
CA ALA A 25 2.98 10.45 -3.82
C ALA A 25 1.69 9.72 -4.19
N GLU A 26 1.78 8.46 -4.55
CA GLU A 26 0.64 7.62 -4.86
C GLU A 26 -0.18 7.48 -3.57
N GLU A 27 -1.18 8.35 -3.43
CA GLU A 27 -2.08 8.31 -2.29
C GLU A 27 -2.85 6.99 -2.36
N LEU A 28 -2.79 6.20 -1.30
CA LEU A 28 -3.47 4.92 -1.22
C LEU A 28 -4.98 5.13 -1.37
N ASP A 29 -5.53 4.78 -2.53
CA ASP A 29 -6.98 4.84 -2.75
C ASP A 29 -7.68 3.72 -1.98
N LEU A 30 -8.20 4.06 -0.81
CA LEU A 30 -8.90 3.14 0.09
C LEU A 30 -10.13 2.48 -0.55
N TYR A 31 -10.70 3.10 -1.57
CA TYR A 31 -11.92 2.65 -2.23
C TYR A 31 -11.66 1.88 -3.52
N SER A 32 -10.41 1.72 -3.89
CA SER A 32 -9.96 0.90 -5.01
C SER A 32 -9.64 -0.52 -4.53
N ILE A 33 -10.42 -1.49 -4.99
CA ILE A 33 -10.32 -2.89 -4.54
C ILE A 33 -9.88 -3.78 -5.69
N LYS A 34 -8.81 -4.53 -5.48
CA LYS A 34 -8.39 -5.57 -6.41
C LYS A 34 -9.24 -6.83 -6.25
N SER A 35 -9.72 -7.36 -7.37
CA SER A 35 -10.47 -8.59 -7.46
C SER A 35 -9.88 -9.51 -8.51
N ASN A 36 -9.80 -10.81 -8.20
CA ASN A 36 -9.40 -11.83 -9.16
C ASN A 36 -10.49 -12.11 -10.21
N ALA A 37 -11.71 -11.60 -10.01
CA ALA A 37 -12.80 -11.75 -10.94
C ALA A 37 -12.61 -10.84 -12.16
N SER A 38 -13.00 -11.33 -13.35
CA SER A 38 -13.00 -10.53 -14.57
C SER A 38 -14.05 -9.42 -14.50
N VAL A 39 -13.86 -8.35 -15.28
CA VAL A 39 -14.84 -7.26 -15.39
C VAL A 39 -16.24 -7.77 -15.78
N SER A 40 -16.33 -8.77 -16.65
CA SER A 40 -17.60 -9.38 -17.03
C SER A 40 -18.26 -10.11 -15.84
N SER A 41 -17.50 -10.88 -15.06
CA SER A 41 -18.02 -11.52 -13.85
C SER A 41 -18.52 -10.50 -12.83
N LEU A 42 -17.79 -9.40 -12.61
CA LEU A 42 -18.18 -8.34 -11.68
C LEU A 42 -19.45 -7.61 -12.11
N ARG A 43 -19.71 -7.48 -13.43
CA ARG A 43 -20.93 -6.84 -13.93
C ARG A 43 -22.18 -7.69 -13.72
N PHE A 44 -22.07 -9.00 -13.82
CA PHE A 44 -23.23 -9.89 -13.89
C PHE A 44 -23.40 -10.81 -12.68
N SER A 45 -22.38 -10.95 -11.83
CA SER A 45 -22.40 -11.82 -10.66
C SER A 45 -22.50 -11.01 -9.36
N GLN A 46 -23.64 -11.11 -8.70
CA GLN A 46 -23.81 -10.54 -7.36
C GLN A 46 -22.82 -11.11 -6.34
N ASN A 47 -22.42 -12.38 -6.48
CA ASN A 47 -21.45 -12.97 -5.57
C ASN A 47 -20.07 -12.32 -5.70
N ALA A 48 -19.62 -12.03 -6.93
CA ALA A 48 -18.37 -11.34 -7.15
C ALA A 48 -18.42 -9.88 -6.62
N GLN A 49 -19.56 -9.21 -6.77
CA GLN A 49 -19.78 -7.86 -6.22
C GLN A 49 -19.79 -7.85 -4.68
N LYS A 50 -20.40 -8.87 -4.07
CA LYS A 50 -20.39 -9.04 -2.60
C LYS A 50 -18.99 -9.28 -2.08
N GLU A 51 -18.17 -10.07 -2.76
CA GLU A 51 -16.76 -10.30 -2.38
C GLU A 51 -15.94 -9.00 -2.37
N VAL A 52 -16.11 -8.17 -3.40
CA VAL A 52 -15.44 -6.85 -3.46
C VAL A 52 -15.93 -5.94 -2.33
N LEU A 53 -17.22 -5.90 -2.07
CA LEU A 53 -17.80 -5.12 -0.98
C LEU A 53 -17.33 -5.64 0.39
N GLU A 54 -17.19 -6.96 0.57
CA GLU A 54 -16.64 -7.57 1.78
C GLU A 54 -15.22 -7.06 2.05
N LYS A 55 -14.37 -7.04 1.04
CA LYS A 55 -12.99 -6.49 1.15
C LYS A 55 -13.01 -5.02 1.56
N LEU A 56 -13.90 -4.23 0.98
CA LEU A 56 -14.03 -2.81 1.34
C LEU A 56 -14.50 -2.64 2.80
N ILE A 57 -15.50 -3.40 3.25
CA ILE A 57 -15.99 -3.35 4.62
C ILE A 57 -14.88 -3.73 5.61
N ILE A 58 -14.12 -4.80 5.32
CA ILE A 58 -12.97 -5.21 6.13
C ILE A 58 -11.92 -4.08 6.22
N ARG A 59 -11.70 -3.36 5.13
CA ARG A 59 -10.77 -2.23 5.07
C ARG A 59 -11.25 -1.03 5.87
N LEU A 60 -12.56 -0.79 5.91
CA LEU A 60 -13.16 0.39 6.54
C LEU A 60 -13.56 0.19 8.01
N THR A 61 -13.64 -1.05 8.50
CA THR A 61 -14.14 -1.35 9.84
C THR A 61 -13.07 -1.97 10.73
N ASN A 62 -13.41 -2.19 12.01
CA ASN A 62 -12.51 -2.80 13.00
C ASN A 62 -12.17 -4.26 12.61
N PRO A 63 -10.90 -4.69 12.69
CA PRO A 63 -10.46 -6.05 12.34
C PRO A 63 -11.15 -7.18 13.12
N ASN A 64 -11.76 -6.90 14.26
CA ASN A 64 -12.51 -7.89 15.05
C ASN A 64 -13.91 -8.21 14.48
N LEU A 65 -14.35 -7.53 13.44
CA LEU A 65 -15.62 -7.81 12.78
C LEU A 65 -15.49 -9.01 11.83
N THR A 66 -15.67 -10.21 12.37
CA THR A 66 -15.82 -11.44 11.59
C THR A 66 -17.12 -11.51 10.80
N ASN A 67 -17.89 -10.44 10.79
CA ASN A 67 -19.29 -10.46 10.35
C ASN A 67 -19.59 -9.63 9.11
N ALA A 68 -18.59 -9.33 8.28
CA ALA A 68 -18.78 -8.55 7.05
C ALA A 68 -19.89 -9.15 6.15
N LYS A 69 -20.01 -10.48 6.09
CA LYS A 69 -21.07 -11.15 5.32
C LYS A 69 -22.47 -10.88 5.87
N ASN A 70 -22.63 -10.82 7.19
CA ASN A 70 -23.92 -10.50 7.81
C ASN A 70 -24.29 -9.04 7.58
N ILE A 71 -23.31 -8.13 7.67
CA ILE A 71 -23.50 -6.73 7.34
C ILE A 71 -23.97 -6.57 5.89
N ILE A 72 -23.30 -7.25 4.95
CA ILE A 72 -23.67 -7.19 3.53
C ILE A 72 -25.10 -7.69 3.32
N ASN A 73 -25.46 -8.82 3.88
CA ASN A 73 -26.78 -9.40 3.67
C ASN A 73 -27.91 -8.55 4.28
N ASN A 74 -27.66 -7.87 5.39
CA ASN A 74 -28.66 -7.07 6.09
C ASN A 74 -28.78 -5.63 5.55
N TYR A 75 -27.67 -5.02 5.14
CA TYR A 75 -27.64 -3.58 4.84
C TYR A 75 -27.28 -3.26 3.40
N PHE A 76 -26.78 -4.23 2.62
CA PHE A 76 -26.38 -4.04 1.22
C PHE A 76 -27.12 -5.02 0.30
N PRO A 77 -28.45 -4.87 0.12
CA PRO A 77 -29.26 -5.79 -0.70
C PRO A 77 -28.84 -5.82 -2.17
N ASP A 78 -28.30 -4.71 -2.67
CA ASP A 78 -27.80 -4.58 -4.04
C ASP A 78 -26.39 -3.99 -4.06
N PRO A 79 -25.35 -4.82 -4.02
CA PRO A 79 -23.96 -4.37 -4.00
C PRO A 79 -23.54 -3.56 -5.23
N SER A 80 -24.21 -3.76 -6.38
CA SER A 80 -23.87 -3.08 -7.63
C SER A 80 -24.01 -1.56 -7.53
N ARG A 81 -24.90 -1.07 -6.65
CA ARG A 81 -25.16 0.35 -6.43
C ARG A 81 -24.00 1.12 -5.84
N TYR A 82 -23.05 0.40 -5.20
CA TYR A 82 -21.89 0.97 -4.55
C TYR A 82 -20.63 0.87 -5.40
N ILE A 83 -20.74 0.42 -6.64
CA ILE A 83 -19.62 0.32 -7.58
C ILE A 83 -19.69 1.51 -8.55
N LYS A 84 -18.66 2.36 -8.54
CA LYS A 84 -18.51 3.48 -9.47
C LYS A 84 -17.94 3.04 -10.80
N GLN A 85 -16.91 2.20 -10.79
CA GLN A 85 -16.18 1.84 -12.01
C GLN A 85 -15.51 0.47 -11.88
N PHE A 86 -15.38 -0.22 -13.03
CA PHE A 86 -14.58 -1.41 -13.22
C PHE A 86 -13.44 -1.12 -14.18
N GLN A 87 -12.24 -1.52 -13.82
CA GLN A 87 -11.05 -1.42 -14.67
C GLN A 87 -10.38 -2.80 -14.75
N PRO A 88 -9.86 -3.23 -15.93
CA PRO A 88 -8.99 -4.39 -15.98
C PRO A 88 -7.72 -4.12 -15.16
N ASP A 89 -7.22 -5.13 -14.44
CA ASP A 89 -5.90 -5.00 -13.82
C ASP A 89 -4.82 -4.93 -14.90
N VAL A 90 -3.81 -4.08 -14.70
CA VAL A 90 -2.69 -3.86 -15.63
C VAL A 90 -1.95 -5.17 -15.91
N ASN A 91 -1.88 -6.07 -14.95
CA ASN A 91 -1.25 -7.38 -15.07
C ASN A 91 -2.13 -8.42 -15.79
N GLY A 92 -3.33 -8.05 -16.24
CA GLY A 92 -4.24 -8.92 -17.00
C GLY A 92 -4.90 -10.04 -16.19
N GLN A 93 -4.66 -10.12 -14.89
CA GLN A 93 -5.21 -11.13 -14.00
C GLN A 93 -6.20 -10.50 -13.01
N GLY A 94 -7.43 -10.25 -13.45
CA GLY A 94 -8.46 -9.72 -12.58
C GLY A 94 -8.92 -8.31 -12.95
N SER A 95 -9.42 -7.59 -11.96
CA SER A 95 -10.00 -6.25 -12.13
C SER A 95 -9.76 -5.38 -10.91
N ILE A 96 -9.67 -4.09 -11.15
CA ILE A 96 -9.71 -3.06 -10.12
C ILE A 96 -11.13 -2.50 -10.09
N VAL A 97 -11.75 -2.48 -8.92
CA VAL A 97 -13.10 -1.97 -8.72
C VAL A 97 -13.04 -0.70 -7.88
N ILE A 98 -13.50 0.40 -8.45
CA ILE A 98 -13.62 1.67 -7.72
C ILE A 98 -15.01 1.73 -7.09
N MET A 99 -15.03 1.79 -5.75
CA MET A 99 -16.25 1.78 -4.95
C MET A 99 -16.71 3.21 -4.61
N ASP A 100 -18.00 3.36 -4.36
CA ASP A 100 -18.54 4.58 -3.76
C ASP A 100 -18.36 4.56 -2.24
N GLY A 101 -17.17 4.97 -1.81
CA GLY A 101 -16.78 4.93 -0.41
C GLY A 101 -17.69 5.73 0.51
N GLU A 102 -18.16 6.90 0.08
CA GLU A 102 -19.05 7.74 0.89
C GLU A 102 -20.39 7.06 1.15
N SER A 103 -20.99 6.49 0.10
CA SER A 103 -22.25 5.76 0.23
C SER A 103 -22.11 4.51 1.10
N VAL A 104 -20.99 3.77 0.97
CA VAL A 104 -20.72 2.60 1.82
C VAL A 104 -20.51 3.01 3.27
N GLN A 105 -19.70 4.03 3.55
CA GLN A 105 -19.48 4.53 4.91
C GLN A 105 -20.79 4.98 5.58
N LYS A 106 -21.64 5.69 4.84
CA LYS A 106 -22.93 6.11 5.37
C LYS A 106 -23.78 4.92 5.82
N VAL A 107 -23.89 3.87 4.98
CA VAL A 107 -24.64 2.66 5.35
C VAL A 107 -24.02 1.96 6.55
N LEU A 108 -22.69 1.88 6.64
CA LEU A 108 -22.02 1.28 7.79
C LEU A 108 -22.29 2.06 9.09
N LEU A 109 -22.24 3.39 9.04
CA LEU A 109 -22.57 4.24 10.20
C LEU A 109 -24.04 4.09 10.61
N ASP A 110 -24.96 4.05 9.64
CA ASP A 110 -26.39 3.83 9.90
C ASP A 110 -26.64 2.43 10.51
N ALA A 111 -25.78 1.45 10.18
CA ALA A 111 -25.80 0.11 10.78
C ALA A 111 -25.17 0.05 12.19
N GLY A 112 -24.60 1.16 12.68
CA GLY A 112 -23.94 1.23 13.98
C GLY A 112 -22.49 0.74 13.99
N GLU A 113 -21.88 0.58 12.81
CA GLU A 113 -20.49 0.14 12.70
C GLU A 113 -19.51 1.28 12.97
N SER A 114 -18.39 0.95 13.62
CA SER A 114 -17.29 1.89 13.83
C SER A 114 -16.39 1.89 12.60
N LEU A 115 -16.17 3.06 12.02
CA LEU A 115 -15.27 3.20 10.88
C LEU A 115 -13.83 3.49 11.34
N TRP A 116 -12.90 2.87 10.66
CA TRP A 116 -11.49 3.24 10.74
C TRP A 116 -11.24 4.47 9.88
N GLY A 117 -10.53 5.46 10.41
CA GLY A 117 -10.24 6.71 9.71
C GLY A 117 -9.60 6.50 8.34
N ILE A 118 -9.88 7.44 7.45
CA ILE A 118 -9.32 7.44 6.07
C ILE A 118 -7.86 7.92 6.05
N ASP A 119 -7.50 8.75 7.03
CA ASP A 119 -6.12 9.22 7.20
C ASP A 119 -5.28 8.10 7.82
N ARG A 120 -4.43 7.48 7.01
CA ARG A 120 -3.59 6.34 7.37
C ARG A 120 -2.15 6.63 7.00
N PRO A 121 -1.37 7.16 7.94
CA PRO A 121 0.03 7.41 7.70
C PRO A 121 0.76 6.09 7.37
N PRO A 122 1.82 6.13 6.56
CA PRO A 122 2.63 4.96 6.27
C PRO A 122 3.25 4.41 7.57
N ILE A 123 3.36 3.10 7.62
CA ILE A 123 3.90 2.35 8.76
C ILE A 123 5.24 1.75 8.36
N MET A 124 6.32 2.19 8.98
CA MET A 124 7.62 1.56 8.80
C MET A 124 7.72 0.31 9.66
N VAL A 125 8.16 -0.79 9.03
CA VAL A 125 8.26 -2.11 9.67
C VAL A 125 9.70 -2.57 9.68
N PHE A 126 10.24 -2.79 10.88
CA PHE A 126 11.56 -3.37 11.09
C PHE A 126 11.39 -4.84 11.50
N ILE A 127 12.05 -5.74 10.79
CA ILE A 127 12.02 -7.19 11.05
C ILE A 127 13.44 -7.71 11.09
N ALA A 128 13.82 -8.29 12.21
CA ALA A 128 15.07 -9.04 12.37
C ALA A 128 14.77 -10.53 12.31
N ILE A 129 15.52 -11.27 11.51
CA ILE A 129 15.37 -12.72 11.33
C ILE A 129 16.69 -13.40 11.66
N GLU A 130 16.63 -14.42 12.50
CA GLU A 130 17.75 -15.33 12.76
C GLU A 130 17.40 -16.72 12.22
N SER A 131 18.23 -17.26 11.34
CA SER A 131 18.06 -18.62 10.82
C SER A 131 18.63 -19.65 11.80
N GLY A 132 18.22 -20.91 11.64
CA GLY A 132 18.73 -22.03 12.46
C GLY A 132 20.25 -22.26 12.35
N LEU A 133 20.93 -21.63 11.40
CA LEU A 133 22.38 -21.64 11.22
C LEU A 133 23.05 -20.41 11.85
N GLY A 134 22.32 -19.56 12.56
CA GLY A 134 22.83 -18.34 13.18
C GLY A 134 23.06 -17.17 12.20
N GLU A 135 22.60 -17.28 10.96
CA GLU A 135 22.59 -16.16 10.04
C GLU A 135 21.54 -15.13 10.51
N ARG A 136 21.96 -13.88 10.57
CA ARG A 136 21.16 -12.77 11.08
C ARG A 136 20.99 -11.72 10.00
N GLU A 137 19.77 -11.30 9.78
CA GLU A 137 19.44 -10.29 8.76
C GLU A 137 18.29 -9.39 9.18
N ILE A 138 18.26 -8.16 8.66
CA ILE A 138 17.13 -7.26 8.72
C ILE A 138 16.43 -7.32 7.37
N VAL A 139 15.11 -7.44 7.38
CA VAL A 139 14.30 -7.39 6.15
C VAL A 139 14.32 -5.98 5.60
N VAL A 140 14.71 -5.83 4.34
CA VAL A 140 14.85 -4.54 3.66
C VAL A 140 13.84 -4.39 2.52
N SER A 141 13.67 -3.18 2.00
CA SER A 141 12.90 -2.92 0.77
C SER A 141 13.49 -3.66 -0.43
N ASP A 142 12.79 -3.68 -1.56
CA ASP A 142 13.29 -4.31 -2.79
C ASP A 142 14.47 -3.53 -3.43
N SER A 143 14.58 -2.24 -3.11
CA SER A 143 15.71 -1.37 -3.47
C SER A 143 16.83 -1.38 -2.42
N GLY A 144 16.58 -2.02 -1.27
CA GLY A 144 17.46 -1.97 -0.11
C GLY A 144 18.79 -2.72 -0.30
N PHE A 145 19.81 -2.22 0.37
CA PHE A 145 21.18 -2.75 0.29
C PHE A 145 21.46 -3.67 1.47
N ASN A 146 21.51 -4.99 1.21
CA ASN A 146 21.92 -5.99 2.18
C ASN A 146 23.45 -6.12 2.21
N SER A 147 24.15 -5.22 2.90
CA SER A 147 25.62 -5.33 3.06
C SER A 147 26.07 -6.45 3.98
N PHE A 148 25.17 -7.04 4.76
CA PHE A 148 25.47 -8.17 5.65
C PHE A 148 25.34 -9.54 5.00
N SER A 149 24.68 -9.64 3.86
CA SER A 149 24.59 -10.89 3.09
C SER A 149 25.54 -10.84 1.90
N SER A 150 26.70 -11.46 2.05
CA SER A 150 27.63 -11.73 0.92
C SER A 150 27.03 -12.67 -0.13
N SER A 151 25.82 -13.11 0.06
CA SER A 151 25.06 -13.96 -0.86
C SER A 151 23.66 -13.37 -0.99
N ILE A 152 23.36 -12.90 -2.16
CA ILE A 152 22.08 -12.41 -2.64
C ILE A 152 20.97 -13.46 -2.37
N ASN A 153 20.43 -13.48 -1.17
CA ASN A 153 19.22 -14.24 -0.83
C ASN A 153 18.05 -13.26 -0.65
N LEU A 154 17.89 -12.32 -1.61
CA LEU A 154 16.69 -11.48 -1.73
C LEU A 154 15.40 -12.34 -1.75
N ASP A 155 15.49 -13.58 -2.24
CA ASP A 155 14.35 -14.49 -2.33
C ASP A 155 13.92 -15.12 -0.99
N LYS A 156 14.80 -15.21 0.00
CA LYS A 156 14.52 -15.97 1.24
C LYS A 156 13.43 -15.30 2.10
N ASN A 157 13.41 -13.96 2.13
CA ASN A 157 12.48 -13.17 2.93
C ASN A 157 11.27 -12.65 2.14
N GLN A 158 11.24 -12.86 0.84
CA GLN A 158 10.12 -12.48 -0.01
C GLN A 158 8.77 -13.03 0.46
N PRO A 159 8.65 -14.29 0.91
CA PRO A 159 7.37 -14.77 1.41
C PRO A 159 6.85 -14.01 2.62
N ILE A 160 7.73 -13.60 3.54
CA ILE A 160 7.37 -12.82 4.74
C ILE A 160 6.92 -11.43 4.33
N LYS A 161 7.70 -10.74 3.47
CA LYS A 161 7.34 -9.43 2.93
C LYS A 161 6.00 -9.47 2.21
N ASN A 162 5.84 -10.43 1.28
CA ASN A 162 4.63 -10.56 0.48
C ASN A 162 3.40 -10.80 1.35
N ASN A 163 3.51 -11.61 2.39
CA ASN A 163 2.41 -11.84 3.34
C ASN A 163 2.04 -10.57 4.09
N ILE A 164 3.02 -9.82 4.57
CA ILE A 164 2.79 -8.56 5.27
C ILE A 164 2.15 -7.54 4.34
N LEU A 165 2.68 -7.38 3.12
CA LEU A 165 2.16 -6.45 2.12
C LEU A 165 0.74 -6.83 1.69
N SER A 166 0.44 -8.12 1.52
CA SER A 166 -0.90 -8.61 1.18
C SER A 166 -1.91 -8.26 2.28
N ILE A 167 -1.58 -8.54 3.54
CA ILE A 167 -2.45 -8.21 4.68
C ILE A 167 -2.62 -6.70 4.82
N ALA A 168 -1.54 -5.94 4.63
CA ALA A 168 -1.58 -4.49 4.67
C ALA A 168 -2.48 -3.92 3.56
N GLU A 169 -2.36 -4.43 2.33
CA GLU A 169 -3.22 -4.05 1.21
C GLU A 169 -4.70 -4.33 1.49
N GLU A 170 -5.02 -5.52 2.04
CA GLU A 170 -6.39 -5.85 2.45
C GLU A 170 -6.94 -4.84 3.47
N ARG A 171 -6.10 -4.35 4.37
CA ARG A 171 -6.45 -3.37 5.40
C ARG A 171 -6.33 -1.92 4.94
N GLY A 172 -5.86 -1.68 3.73
CA GLY A 172 -5.59 -0.33 3.23
C GLY A 172 -4.51 0.38 4.03
N LEU A 173 -3.44 -0.32 4.41
CA LEU A 173 -2.27 0.22 5.08
C LEU A 173 -1.11 0.32 4.10
N GLN A 174 -0.38 1.41 4.18
CA GLN A 174 0.88 1.56 3.47
C GLN A 174 2.02 1.09 4.37
N ILE A 175 2.72 0.05 3.95
CA ILE A 175 3.89 -0.49 4.67
C ILE A 175 5.15 -0.08 3.94
N ILE A 176 6.12 0.39 4.71
CA ILE A 176 7.47 0.74 4.26
C ILE A 176 8.46 -0.18 4.96
N PHE A 177 9.33 -0.82 4.20
CA PHE A 177 10.51 -1.49 4.73
C PHE A 177 11.73 -0.58 4.58
N PRO A 178 12.68 -0.58 5.53
CA PRO A 178 13.86 0.26 5.42
C PRO A 178 14.74 -0.20 4.24
N ASP A 179 15.39 0.75 3.57
CA ASP A 179 16.38 0.43 2.53
C ASP A 179 17.70 -0.04 3.14
N MET A 180 17.93 0.27 4.41
CA MET A 180 19.18 0.01 5.12
C MET A 180 20.40 0.51 4.34
N ASN A 181 20.30 1.76 3.87
CA ASN A 181 21.41 2.44 3.22
C ASN A 181 22.60 2.63 4.20
N TYR A 182 23.72 3.13 3.71
CA TYR A 182 24.94 3.29 4.52
C TYR A 182 24.69 4.11 5.81
N ARG A 183 23.87 5.17 5.73
CA ARG A 183 23.54 6.02 6.89
C ARG A 183 22.69 5.26 7.90
N ASP A 184 21.72 4.46 7.45
CA ASP A 184 20.86 3.68 8.32
C ASP A 184 21.67 2.63 9.08
N GLN A 185 22.66 2.01 8.42
CA GLN A 185 23.53 0.98 9.01
C GLN A 185 24.52 1.54 10.06
N GLU A 186 24.83 2.84 10.02
CA GLU A 186 25.62 3.51 11.07
C GLU A 186 24.82 3.66 12.37
N VAL A 187 23.50 3.75 12.29
CA VAL A 187 22.60 4.01 13.42
C VAL A 187 21.93 2.75 13.92
N LEU A 188 21.50 1.85 13.00
CA LEU A 188 20.68 0.69 13.31
C LEU A 188 21.38 -0.60 12.89
N ASN A 189 21.48 -1.53 13.81
CA ASN A 189 22.00 -2.86 13.56
C ASN A 189 20.97 -3.95 13.92
N PHE A 190 21.30 -5.23 13.60
CA PHE A 190 20.43 -6.37 13.89
C PHE A 190 20.02 -6.44 15.37
N SER A 191 20.96 -6.22 16.28
CA SER A 191 20.71 -6.34 17.72
C SER A 191 19.75 -5.28 18.23
N ASP A 192 19.76 -4.09 17.64
CA ASP A 192 18.83 -3.01 17.98
C ASP A 192 17.39 -3.38 17.64
N VAL A 193 17.17 -3.92 16.43
CA VAL A 193 15.83 -4.39 16.00
C VAL A 193 15.42 -5.60 16.85
N TRP A 194 16.32 -6.57 17.06
CA TRP A 194 16.04 -7.78 17.82
C TRP A 194 15.67 -7.48 19.29
N ALA A 195 16.33 -6.51 19.89
CA ALA A 195 16.10 -6.10 21.28
C ALA A 195 14.99 -5.05 21.41
N GLY A 196 14.50 -4.48 20.32
CA GLY A 196 13.45 -3.46 20.31
C GLY A 196 13.92 -2.08 20.80
N PHE A 197 15.12 -1.66 20.45
CA PHE A 197 15.62 -0.31 20.75
C PHE A 197 14.96 0.71 19.83
N LEU A 198 13.87 1.32 20.34
CA LEU A 198 13.01 2.22 19.55
C LEU A 198 13.73 3.47 19.07
N ASP A 199 14.65 4.03 19.84
CA ASP A 199 15.32 5.29 19.48
C ASP A 199 16.08 5.16 18.14
N ASN A 200 16.87 4.07 17.96
CA ASN A 200 17.59 3.83 16.72
C ASN A 200 16.65 3.57 15.54
N MET A 201 15.53 2.87 15.78
CA MET A 201 14.51 2.64 14.75
C MET A 201 13.80 3.94 14.35
N LEU A 202 13.50 4.83 15.31
CA LEU A 202 12.92 6.14 15.05
C LEU A 202 13.88 7.04 14.26
N ASP A 203 15.16 7.04 14.61
CA ASP A 203 16.17 7.82 13.89
C ASP A 203 16.27 7.40 12.41
N VAL A 204 16.23 6.09 12.14
CA VAL A 204 16.19 5.57 10.78
C VAL A 204 14.87 5.94 10.09
N SER A 205 13.73 5.80 10.78
CA SER A 205 12.41 6.08 10.18
C SER A 205 12.25 7.55 9.73
N ASN A 206 12.97 8.48 10.35
CA ASN A 206 12.96 9.90 9.98
C ASN A 206 13.62 10.18 8.61
N ASN A 207 14.28 9.19 8.02
CA ASN A 207 14.92 9.32 6.70
C ASN A 207 13.96 8.97 5.54
N TYR A 208 12.75 8.45 5.85
CA TYR A 208 11.75 7.98 4.90
C TYR A 208 10.48 8.82 5.00
#